data_3ab7b36d2d3a9d84c66b918ccd904681
#
_entry.id   3ab7b36d2d3a9d84c66b918ccd904681
#
_cell.length_a   1.000
_cell.length_b   1.000
_cell.length_c   1.000
_cell.angle_alpha   90.00
_cell.angle_beta   90.00
_cell.angle_gamma   90.00
#
_symmetry.space_group_name_H-M   'P 1'
#
loop_
_entity.id
_entity.type
_entity.pdbx_description
1 polymer ?
#
loop_
_entity_poly.entity_id
_entity_poly.type
_entity_poly.pdbx_seq_one_letter_code
_entity_poly.pdbx_strand_id
1 'polypeptide(L)'
;MLAYVFWHVPRPGVPASDYESRLTAFHAGLRSGAVAGLGPTATVALAAIPWLDGAAGYEDWYLVEDFAALGTLNAAAVSGARQAPHAAAAAVSLTGVAGIMGHVCGTLLPARPEWAAWLSKPEGIAYDAFHAELSEALEGAPEACAWQRQMTLGPATEYCVLAAAEAALPWPARTWPVRTVIGTT
;
A
#
# COMPACT_ATOMS: atom_id res chain seq x y z
N MET A 1 7.93 -10.53 -6.39
CA MET A 1 7.75 -9.14 -5.92
C MET A 1 6.83 -9.14 -4.71
N LEU A 2 7.21 -8.46 -3.64
CA LEU A 2 6.40 -8.23 -2.46
C LEU A 2 6.08 -6.75 -2.33
N ALA A 3 5.04 -6.41 -1.58
CA ALA A 3 4.77 -5.07 -1.10
C ALA A 3 4.69 -5.10 0.44
N TYR A 4 5.47 -4.25 1.10
CA TYR A 4 5.22 -3.86 2.47
C TYR A 4 4.21 -2.72 2.43
N VAL A 5 3.03 -2.96 3.00
CA VAL A 5 1.93 -1.99 3.03
C VAL A 5 1.75 -1.53 4.48
N PHE A 6 1.87 -0.22 4.70
CA PHE A 6 1.80 0.37 6.02
C PHE A 6 0.61 1.33 6.12
N TRP A 7 -0.36 0.98 6.95
CA TRP A 7 -1.51 1.82 7.27
C TRP A 7 -1.23 2.60 8.54
N HIS A 8 -1.48 3.91 8.50
CA HIS A 8 -1.17 4.77 9.64
C HIS A 8 -2.11 5.98 9.73
N VAL A 9 -2.23 6.49 10.95
CA VAL A 9 -3.13 7.60 11.28
C VAL A 9 -2.30 8.74 11.88
N PRO A 10 -2.49 9.99 11.44
CA PRO A 10 -1.82 11.13 12.05
C PRO A 10 -2.30 11.39 13.49
N ARG A 11 -1.46 12.02 14.29
CA ARG A 11 -1.87 12.50 15.62
C ARG A 11 -2.98 13.55 15.50
N PRO A 12 -3.92 13.59 16.46
CA PRO A 12 -4.93 14.65 16.52
C PRO A 12 -4.27 16.04 16.50
N GLY A 13 -4.85 16.93 15.69
CA GLY A 13 -4.35 18.31 15.56
C GLY A 13 -3.20 18.51 14.58
N VAL A 14 -2.66 17.45 13.99
CA VAL A 14 -1.68 17.57 12.89
C VAL A 14 -2.43 17.87 11.59
N PRO A 15 -2.17 19.01 10.91
CA PRO A 15 -2.77 19.30 9.62
C PRO A 15 -2.35 18.26 8.57
N ALA A 16 -3.27 17.89 7.67
CA ALA A 16 -2.99 16.92 6.61
C ALA A 16 -1.79 17.35 5.74
N SER A 17 -1.69 18.65 5.41
CA SER A 17 -0.58 19.18 4.61
C SER A 17 0.79 19.03 5.29
N ASP A 18 0.86 19.19 6.63
CA ASP A 18 2.11 18.98 7.37
C ASP A 18 2.47 17.50 7.41
N TYR A 19 1.50 16.62 7.67
CA TYR A 19 1.70 15.18 7.66
C TYR A 19 2.20 14.69 6.29
N GLU A 20 1.51 15.06 5.21
CA GLU A 20 1.84 14.68 3.83
C GLU A 20 3.21 15.22 3.39
N SER A 21 3.57 16.43 3.82
CA SER A 21 4.90 16.99 3.57
C SER A 21 6.02 16.13 4.18
N ARG A 22 5.81 15.62 5.41
CA ARG A 22 6.77 14.74 6.08
C ARG A 22 6.86 13.36 5.41
N LEU A 23 5.73 12.78 5.00
CA LEU A 23 5.73 11.55 4.21
C LEU A 23 6.49 11.73 2.90
N THR A 24 6.22 12.82 2.18
CA THR A 24 6.91 13.15 0.93
C THR A 24 8.42 13.29 1.13
N ALA A 25 8.85 13.95 2.20
CA ALA A 25 10.27 14.08 2.53
C ALA A 25 10.92 12.72 2.85
N PHE A 26 10.22 11.82 3.56
CA PHE A 26 10.70 10.48 3.83
C PHE A 26 10.83 9.64 2.56
N HIS A 27 9.80 9.60 1.71
CA HIS A 27 9.86 8.89 0.42
C HIS A 27 10.96 9.45 -0.50
N ALA A 28 11.14 10.78 -0.54
CA ALA A 28 12.27 11.39 -1.26
C ALA A 28 13.62 10.93 -0.70
N GLY A 29 13.74 10.81 0.61
CA GLY A 29 14.93 10.27 1.29
C GLY A 29 15.22 8.81 0.92
N LEU A 30 14.19 7.98 0.76
CA LEU A 30 14.36 6.60 0.30
C LEU A 30 14.92 6.53 -1.13
N ARG A 31 14.48 7.45 -2.00
CA ARG A 31 14.89 7.53 -3.41
C ARG A 31 16.26 8.18 -3.62
N SER A 32 16.68 9.10 -2.74
CA SER A 32 17.93 9.88 -2.90
C SER A 32 19.21 9.05 -2.83
N GLY A 33 19.12 7.80 -2.39
CA GLY A 33 20.24 6.86 -2.39
C GLY A 33 19.68 5.45 -2.55
N ALA A 34 20.20 4.69 -3.50
CA ALA A 34 19.70 3.36 -3.80
C ALA A 34 19.57 2.49 -2.53
N VAL A 35 18.39 2.00 -2.26
CA VAL A 35 18.12 0.93 -1.30
C VAL A 35 18.03 -0.36 -2.12
N ALA A 36 18.93 -1.30 -1.88
CA ALA A 36 18.98 -2.52 -2.66
C ALA A 36 17.65 -3.30 -2.54
N GLY A 37 17.08 -3.67 -3.67
CA GLY A 37 15.82 -4.40 -3.76
C GLY A 37 14.56 -3.58 -3.48
N LEU A 38 14.66 -2.26 -3.25
CA LEU A 38 13.50 -1.37 -3.19
C LEU A 38 13.09 -0.96 -4.61
N GLY A 39 11.85 -1.23 -4.94
CA GLY A 39 11.17 -0.82 -6.17
C GLY A 39 10.32 0.44 -5.98
N PRO A 40 9.25 0.57 -6.77
CA PRO A 40 8.32 1.69 -6.68
C PRO A 40 7.69 1.85 -5.29
N THR A 41 7.38 3.09 -4.95
CA THR A 41 6.64 3.45 -3.73
C THR A 41 5.47 4.37 -4.05
N ALA A 42 4.41 4.30 -3.27
CA ALA A 42 3.25 5.20 -3.38
C ALA A 42 2.63 5.44 -2.01
N THR A 43 1.91 6.55 -1.87
CA THR A 43 1.08 6.85 -0.70
C THR A 43 -0.30 7.31 -1.15
N VAL A 44 -1.33 6.72 -0.58
CA VAL A 44 -2.72 7.16 -0.75
C VAL A 44 -3.34 7.55 0.59
N ALA A 45 -4.24 8.53 0.56
CA ALA A 45 -5.08 8.88 1.69
C ALA A 45 -6.44 8.16 1.59
N LEU A 46 -6.90 7.60 2.72
CA LEU A 46 -8.17 6.90 2.86
C LEU A 46 -9.07 7.62 3.86
N ALA A 47 -10.37 7.66 3.54
CA ALA A 47 -11.37 8.23 4.44
C ALA A 47 -11.63 7.34 5.68
N ALA A 48 -11.36 6.04 5.58
CA ALA A 48 -11.50 5.08 6.66
C ALA A 48 -10.57 3.88 6.46
N ILE A 49 -9.93 3.42 7.52
CA ILE A 49 -9.11 2.20 7.52
C ILE A 49 -9.76 1.21 8.48
N PRO A 50 -10.42 0.14 7.99
CA PRO A 50 -11.22 -0.75 8.82
C PRO A 50 -10.46 -1.40 9.99
N TRP A 51 -9.20 -1.75 9.78
CA TRP A 51 -8.33 -2.36 10.79
C TRP A 51 -7.58 -1.36 11.69
N LEU A 52 -7.95 -0.08 11.59
CA LEU A 52 -7.57 1.00 12.51
C LEU A 52 -8.83 1.72 13.01
N ASP A 53 -9.82 0.95 13.46
CA ASP A 53 -11.08 1.42 14.05
C ASP A 53 -11.87 2.37 13.13
N GLY A 54 -11.70 2.25 11.81
CA GLY A 54 -12.35 3.10 10.83
C GLY A 54 -11.81 4.54 10.76
N ALA A 55 -10.64 4.79 11.34
CA ALA A 55 -10.01 6.11 11.29
C ALA A 55 -9.61 6.49 9.86
N ALA A 56 -9.75 7.77 9.52
CA ALA A 56 -9.14 8.32 8.31
C ALA A 56 -7.61 8.31 8.46
N GLY A 57 -6.90 7.98 7.40
CA GLY A 57 -5.45 7.86 7.46
C GLY A 57 -4.81 7.66 6.09
N TYR A 58 -3.67 7.02 6.10
CA TYR A 58 -2.82 6.84 4.93
C TYR A 58 -2.42 5.38 4.78
N GLU A 59 -2.13 5.01 3.54
CA GLU A 59 -1.62 3.70 3.17
C GLU A 59 -0.39 3.91 2.30
N ASP A 60 0.77 3.51 2.83
CA ASP A 60 2.04 3.55 2.13
C ASP A 60 2.34 2.18 1.52
N TRP A 61 2.74 2.17 0.26
CA TRP A 61 3.19 1.02 -0.48
C TRP A 61 4.69 1.10 -0.75
N TYR A 62 5.43 0.08 -0.33
CA TYR A 62 6.85 -0.09 -0.60
C TYR A 62 7.05 -1.43 -1.30
N LEU A 63 7.29 -1.41 -2.60
CA LEU A 63 7.57 -2.64 -3.34
C LEU A 63 8.99 -3.08 -3.08
N VAL A 64 9.17 -4.35 -2.78
CA VAL A 64 10.48 -4.96 -2.55
C VAL A 64 10.60 -6.27 -3.32
N GLU A 65 11.81 -6.62 -3.73
CA GLU A 65 12.07 -7.85 -4.50
C GLU A 65 11.64 -9.10 -3.72
N ASP A 66 12.03 -9.16 -2.43
CA ASP A 66 11.81 -10.30 -1.54
C ASP A 66 11.89 -9.91 -0.06
N PHE A 67 11.87 -10.89 0.84
CA PHE A 67 11.98 -10.67 2.29
C PHE A 67 13.38 -10.17 2.73
N ALA A 68 14.44 -10.49 1.98
CA ALA A 68 15.76 -9.97 2.28
C ALA A 68 15.83 -8.46 1.97
N ALA A 69 15.25 -8.04 0.84
CA ALA A 69 15.10 -6.64 0.48
C ALA A 69 14.24 -5.86 1.48
N LEU A 70 13.19 -6.49 2.04
CA LEU A 70 12.41 -5.87 3.13
C LEU A 70 13.28 -5.61 4.37
N GLY A 71 14.13 -6.55 4.75
CA GLY A 71 15.11 -6.36 5.84
C GLY A 71 16.08 -5.21 5.55
N THR A 72 16.54 -5.10 4.30
CA THR A 72 17.40 -4.01 3.82
C THR A 72 16.69 -2.67 3.88
N LEU A 73 15.43 -2.59 3.43
CA LEU A 73 14.59 -1.40 3.52
C LEU A 73 14.42 -0.95 4.98
N ASN A 74 14.10 -1.89 5.88
CA ASN A 74 13.91 -1.59 7.30
C ASN A 74 15.17 -0.96 7.93
N ALA A 75 16.34 -1.53 7.66
CA ALA A 75 17.61 -0.98 8.15
C ALA A 75 17.94 0.39 7.52
N ALA A 76 17.69 0.56 6.23
CA ALA A 76 17.95 1.79 5.50
C ALA A 76 17.04 2.94 5.94
N ALA A 77 15.76 2.68 6.21
CA ALA A 77 14.77 3.69 6.58
C ALA A 77 15.15 4.48 7.85
N VAL A 78 15.82 3.82 8.79
CA VAL A 78 16.19 4.39 10.11
C VAL A 78 17.67 4.76 10.22
N SER A 79 18.39 4.85 9.09
CA SER A 79 19.85 5.10 9.10
C SER A 79 20.28 6.21 8.16
N GLY A 80 21.45 6.77 8.42
CA GLY A 80 22.08 7.79 7.58
C GLY A 80 21.18 9.01 7.34
N ALA A 81 21.17 9.52 6.13
CA ALA A 81 20.38 10.69 5.75
C ALA A 81 18.85 10.48 5.80
N ARG A 82 18.38 9.21 5.88
CA ARG A 82 16.95 8.86 5.94
C ARG A 82 16.40 8.90 7.36
N GLN A 83 17.26 8.80 8.37
CA GLN A 83 16.86 8.76 9.78
C GLN A 83 16.05 10.00 10.19
N ALA A 84 16.49 11.19 9.81
CA ALA A 84 15.81 12.42 10.21
C ALA A 84 14.43 12.57 9.54
N PRO A 85 14.24 12.37 8.22
CA PRO A 85 12.92 12.36 7.61
C PRO A 85 11.99 11.28 8.17
N HIS A 86 12.50 10.05 8.42
CA HIS A 86 11.73 8.98 9.06
C HIS A 86 11.25 9.40 10.46
N ALA A 87 12.16 9.88 11.30
CA ALA A 87 11.82 10.33 12.65
C ALA A 87 10.80 11.48 12.66
N ALA A 88 10.90 12.41 11.69
CA ALA A 88 9.95 13.51 11.53
C ALA A 88 8.54 13.05 11.15
N ALA A 89 8.40 12.03 10.29
CA ALA A 89 7.12 11.42 9.95
C ALA A 89 6.57 10.61 11.14
N ALA A 90 7.40 9.79 11.77
CA ALA A 90 7.01 8.98 12.94
C ALA A 90 6.55 9.83 14.14
N ALA A 91 7.16 10.99 14.37
CA ALA A 91 6.79 11.87 15.48
C ALA A 91 5.36 12.42 15.40
N VAL A 92 4.79 12.53 14.21
CA VAL A 92 3.42 13.02 13.96
C VAL A 92 2.43 11.89 13.69
N SER A 93 2.87 10.64 13.62
CA SER A 93 2.02 9.45 13.52
C SER A 93 1.50 9.06 14.91
N LEU A 94 0.20 8.76 15.02
CA LEU A 94 -0.42 8.28 16.26
C LEU A 94 -0.23 6.77 16.41
N THR A 95 -0.57 6.04 15.36
CA THR A 95 -0.55 4.57 15.32
C THR A 95 -0.41 4.10 13.88
N GLY A 96 0.02 2.88 13.72
CA GLY A 96 0.06 2.22 12.43
C GLY A 96 0.18 0.71 12.56
N VAL A 97 -0.23 0.03 11.51
CA VAL A 97 -0.10 -1.43 11.35
C VAL A 97 0.38 -1.71 9.92
N ALA A 98 0.98 -2.85 9.72
CA ALA A 98 1.50 -3.21 8.40
C ALA A 98 1.08 -4.61 7.97
N GLY A 99 1.18 -4.85 6.67
CA GLY A 99 1.01 -6.16 6.06
C GLY A 99 2.02 -6.41 4.95
N ILE A 100 2.20 -7.66 4.61
CA ILE A 100 3.01 -8.08 3.47
C ILE A 100 2.09 -8.67 2.42
N MET A 101 2.20 -8.14 1.20
CA MET A 101 1.40 -8.55 0.06
C MET A 101 2.30 -9.11 -1.04
N GLY A 102 1.85 -10.15 -1.73
CA GLY A 102 2.48 -10.69 -2.94
C GLY A 102 1.70 -10.27 -4.17
N HIS A 103 2.39 -9.90 -5.25
CA HIS A 103 1.74 -9.53 -6.51
C HIS A 103 1.02 -10.72 -7.14
N VAL A 104 -0.21 -10.52 -7.59
CA VAL A 104 -1.05 -11.52 -8.25
C VAL A 104 -1.15 -11.26 -9.74
N CYS A 105 -1.66 -10.10 -10.15
CA CYS A 105 -1.84 -9.75 -11.56
C CYS A 105 -1.93 -8.24 -11.78
N GLY A 106 -1.91 -7.84 -13.05
CA GLY A 106 -1.97 -6.44 -13.47
C GLY A 106 -0.64 -5.71 -13.40
N THR A 107 -0.66 -4.39 -13.28
CA THR A 107 0.55 -3.57 -13.09
C THR A 107 1.12 -3.78 -11.69
N LEU A 108 2.34 -3.32 -11.42
CA LEU A 108 2.87 -3.40 -10.05
C LEU A 108 2.16 -2.40 -9.13
N LEU A 109 2.08 -1.15 -9.54
CA LEU A 109 1.28 -0.10 -8.89
C LEU A 109 0.74 0.84 -9.96
N PRO A 110 -0.49 1.36 -9.84
CA PRO A 110 -0.96 2.45 -10.67
C PRO A 110 -0.07 3.68 -10.49
N ALA A 111 0.14 4.45 -11.56
CA ALA A 111 0.89 5.71 -11.46
C ALA A 111 0.22 6.68 -10.47
N ARG A 112 -1.10 6.70 -10.47
CA ARG A 112 -1.93 7.48 -9.55
C ARG A 112 -3.15 6.66 -9.14
N PRO A 113 -3.07 5.88 -8.05
CA PRO A 113 -4.23 5.17 -7.53
C PRO A 113 -5.35 6.15 -7.13
N GLU A 114 -6.57 5.93 -7.62
CA GLU A 114 -7.76 6.71 -7.26
C GLU A 114 -8.87 5.82 -6.67
N TRP A 115 -8.68 4.51 -6.73
CA TRP A 115 -9.62 3.54 -6.21
C TRP A 115 -8.91 2.34 -5.60
N ALA A 116 -9.47 1.82 -4.51
CA ALA A 116 -9.01 0.62 -3.83
C ALA A 116 -10.18 -0.29 -3.46
N ALA A 117 -9.97 -1.60 -3.57
CA ALA A 117 -10.90 -2.62 -3.09
C ALA A 117 -10.18 -3.66 -2.24
N TRP A 118 -10.83 -4.04 -1.15
CA TRP A 118 -10.35 -5.08 -0.25
C TRP A 118 -11.37 -6.20 -0.18
N LEU A 119 -10.96 -7.42 -0.49
CA LEU A 119 -11.83 -8.60 -0.59
C LEU A 119 -11.15 -9.86 -0.08
N SER A 120 -11.96 -10.88 0.18
CA SER A 120 -11.48 -12.23 0.45
C SER A 120 -11.88 -13.14 -0.70
N LYS A 121 -11.07 -14.16 -0.95
CA LYS A 121 -11.41 -15.21 -1.92
C LYS A 121 -12.72 -15.90 -1.49
N PRO A 122 -13.69 -16.08 -2.40
CA PRO A 122 -14.90 -16.83 -2.11
C PRO A 122 -14.59 -18.27 -1.68
N GLU A 123 -15.44 -18.81 -0.81
CA GLU A 123 -15.35 -20.20 -0.41
C GLU A 123 -15.57 -21.14 -1.61
N GLY A 124 -14.90 -22.29 -1.61
CA GLY A 124 -15.05 -23.32 -2.63
C GLY A 124 -14.29 -23.07 -3.94
N ILE A 125 -13.74 -21.89 -4.17
CA ILE A 125 -12.93 -21.61 -5.37
C ILE A 125 -11.45 -21.89 -5.04
N ALA A 126 -10.75 -22.62 -5.92
CA ALA A 126 -9.30 -22.81 -5.81
C ALA A 126 -8.55 -21.51 -6.07
N TYR A 127 -7.36 -21.32 -5.46
CA TYR A 127 -6.58 -20.09 -5.63
C TYR A 127 -6.26 -19.78 -7.09
N ASP A 128 -5.81 -20.78 -7.85
CA ASP A 128 -5.45 -20.58 -9.26
C ASP A 128 -6.66 -20.15 -10.11
N ALA A 129 -7.84 -20.74 -9.85
CA ALA A 129 -9.07 -20.35 -10.52
C ALA A 129 -9.48 -18.91 -10.14
N PHE A 130 -9.42 -18.57 -8.85
CA PHE A 130 -9.73 -17.21 -8.41
C PHE A 130 -8.75 -16.18 -8.97
N HIS A 131 -7.45 -16.49 -9.05
CA HIS A 131 -6.46 -15.59 -9.64
C HIS A 131 -6.71 -15.36 -11.13
N ALA A 132 -7.12 -16.40 -11.87
CA ALA A 132 -7.49 -16.27 -13.28
C ALA A 132 -8.72 -15.38 -13.47
N GLU A 133 -9.80 -15.62 -12.69
CA GLU A 133 -11.01 -14.82 -12.71
C GLU A 133 -10.75 -13.35 -12.27
N LEU A 134 -9.88 -13.12 -11.28
CA LEU A 134 -9.49 -11.79 -10.83
C LEU A 134 -8.71 -11.04 -11.92
N SER A 135 -7.81 -11.73 -12.60
CA SER A 135 -7.07 -11.15 -13.73
C SER A 135 -8.02 -10.74 -14.86
N GLU A 136 -8.97 -11.61 -15.24
CA GLU A 136 -9.98 -11.32 -16.25
C GLU A 136 -10.86 -10.11 -15.86
N ALA A 137 -11.32 -10.07 -14.60
CA ALA A 137 -12.13 -8.97 -14.09
C ALA A 137 -11.40 -7.61 -14.14
N LEU A 138 -10.07 -7.61 -14.13
CA LEU A 138 -9.25 -6.40 -14.16
C LEU A 138 -8.75 -6.01 -15.54
N GLU A 139 -8.95 -6.83 -16.60
CA GLU A 139 -8.44 -6.53 -17.95
C GLU A 139 -8.92 -5.19 -18.53
N GLY A 140 -10.13 -4.76 -18.16
CA GLY A 140 -10.72 -3.47 -18.60
C GLY A 140 -10.43 -2.29 -17.69
N ALA A 141 -9.83 -2.52 -16.52
CA ALA A 141 -9.61 -1.48 -15.52
C ALA A 141 -8.25 -0.77 -15.75
N PRO A 142 -8.23 0.58 -15.89
CA PRO A 142 -6.98 1.30 -16.15
C PRO A 142 -5.95 1.10 -15.03
N GLU A 143 -4.75 0.68 -15.39
CA GLU A 143 -3.62 0.50 -14.49
C GLU A 143 -3.93 -0.33 -13.23
N ALA A 144 -4.91 -1.26 -13.30
CA ALA A 144 -5.28 -2.07 -12.17
C ALA A 144 -4.17 -3.07 -11.79
N CYS A 145 -4.05 -3.32 -10.50
CA CYS A 145 -3.22 -4.40 -9.95
C CYS A 145 -3.92 -5.10 -8.80
N ALA A 146 -3.62 -6.38 -8.62
CA ALA A 146 -4.10 -7.17 -7.49
C ALA A 146 -2.94 -7.73 -6.69
N TRP A 147 -3.09 -7.69 -5.38
CA TRP A 147 -2.12 -8.16 -4.40
C TRP A 147 -2.79 -9.09 -3.40
N GLN A 148 -2.09 -10.14 -2.98
CA GLN A 148 -2.56 -11.10 -1.99
C GLN A 148 -1.72 -11.00 -0.73
N ARG A 149 -2.36 -10.93 0.44
CA ARG A 149 -1.68 -10.97 1.73
C ARG A 149 -0.89 -12.27 1.87
N GLN A 150 0.38 -12.13 2.21
CA GLN A 150 1.25 -13.29 2.42
C GLN A 150 0.98 -13.92 3.78
N MET A 151 0.55 -15.18 3.78
CA MET A 151 0.18 -15.92 5.00
C MET A 151 -0.84 -15.11 5.85
N THR A 152 -0.56 -14.90 7.11
CA THR A 152 -1.33 -14.07 8.04
C THR A 152 -0.59 -12.77 8.43
N LEU A 153 0.33 -12.31 7.58
CA LEU A 153 1.14 -11.12 7.86
C LEU A 153 0.36 -9.84 7.53
N GLY A 154 -0.44 -9.40 8.46
CA GLY A 154 -1.19 -8.15 8.40
C GLY A 154 -2.66 -8.29 8.76
N PRO A 155 -3.32 -7.17 9.13
CA PRO A 155 -4.70 -7.15 9.58
C PRO A 155 -5.73 -7.10 8.45
N ALA A 156 -5.29 -6.72 7.23
CA ALA A 156 -6.18 -6.54 6.07
C ALA A 156 -6.82 -7.85 5.62
N THR A 157 -7.87 -7.74 4.80
CA THR A 157 -8.43 -8.89 4.08
C THR A 157 -7.40 -9.50 3.13
N GLU A 158 -7.72 -10.67 2.57
CA GLU A 158 -6.73 -11.47 1.84
C GLU A 158 -6.22 -10.78 0.57
N TYR A 159 -7.07 -10.02 -0.13
CA TYR A 159 -6.71 -9.35 -1.39
C TYR A 159 -6.95 -7.86 -1.33
N CYS A 160 -6.07 -7.14 -2.02
CA CYS A 160 -6.20 -5.74 -2.36
C CYS A 160 -6.14 -5.55 -3.88
N VAL A 161 -7.05 -4.75 -4.40
CA VAL A 161 -6.99 -4.22 -5.77
C VAL A 161 -6.78 -2.71 -5.68
N LEU A 162 -5.81 -2.20 -6.42
CA LEU A 162 -5.63 -0.77 -6.66
C LEU A 162 -5.81 -0.49 -8.15
N ALA A 163 -6.43 0.64 -8.49
CA ALA A 163 -6.60 1.06 -9.87
C ALA A 163 -6.66 2.59 -9.99
N ALA A 164 -6.45 3.10 -11.20
CA ALA A 164 -6.61 4.52 -11.52
C ALA A 164 -8.10 4.94 -11.61
N ALA A 165 -9.03 3.98 -11.67
CA ALA A 165 -10.47 4.21 -11.65
C ALA A 165 -11.18 2.99 -11.06
N GLU A 166 -12.45 3.14 -10.72
CA GLU A 166 -13.26 2.06 -10.18
C GLU A 166 -13.33 0.86 -11.14
N ALA A 167 -13.05 -0.34 -10.61
CA ALA A 167 -13.17 -1.60 -11.32
C ALA A 167 -14.42 -2.36 -10.90
N ALA A 168 -15.12 -2.96 -11.85
CA ALA A 168 -16.28 -3.82 -11.58
C ALA A 168 -15.80 -5.20 -11.12
N LEU A 169 -15.89 -5.45 -9.82
CA LEU A 169 -15.56 -6.76 -9.25
C LEU A 169 -16.81 -7.63 -9.11
N PRO A 170 -16.80 -8.89 -9.55
CA PRO A 170 -17.97 -9.78 -9.45
C PRO A 170 -18.20 -10.35 -8.03
N TRP A 171 -17.30 -10.03 -7.08
CA TRP A 171 -17.38 -10.52 -5.70
C TRP A 171 -17.64 -9.37 -4.71
N PRO A 172 -18.20 -9.67 -3.53
CA PRO A 172 -18.31 -8.69 -2.47
C PRO A 172 -16.92 -8.15 -2.08
N ALA A 173 -16.78 -6.84 -2.14
CA ALA A 173 -15.57 -6.13 -1.77
C ALA A 173 -15.90 -4.88 -0.94
N ARG A 174 -14.98 -4.48 -0.09
CA ARG A 174 -15.00 -3.16 0.52
C ARG A 174 -14.24 -2.22 -0.40
N THR A 175 -14.92 -1.22 -0.93
CA THR A 175 -14.35 -0.29 -1.91
C THR A 175 -14.28 1.12 -1.36
N TRP A 176 -13.23 1.85 -1.73
CA TRP A 176 -13.07 3.25 -1.39
C TRP A 176 -12.47 4.04 -2.55
N PRO A 177 -12.94 5.26 -2.79
CA PRO A 177 -12.12 6.23 -3.48
C PRO A 177 -10.90 6.54 -2.60
N VAL A 178 -9.74 6.56 -3.21
CA VAL A 178 -8.50 6.97 -2.54
C VAL A 178 -7.96 8.24 -3.20
N ARG A 179 -7.22 9.02 -2.46
CA ARG A 179 -6.54 10.20 -2.99
C ARG A 179 -5.05 9.98 -3.00
N THR A 180 -4.46 9.97 -4.16
CA THR A 180 -3.00 9.90 -4.30
C THR A 180 -2.34 11.09 -3.61
N VAL A 181 -1.44 10.81 -2.67
CA VAL A 181 -0.57 11.78 -1.99
C VAL A 181 0.81 11.77 -2.62
N ILE A 182 1.36 10.57 -2.80
CA ILE A 182 2.63 10.34 -3.49
C ILE A 182 2.33 9.33 -4.59
N GLY A 183 2.46 9.76 -5.85
CA GLY A 183 2.30 8.88 -7.00
C GLY A 183 3.45 7.89 -7.11
N THR A 184 3.23 6.83 -7.86
CA THR A 184 4.24 5.80 -8.12
C THR A 184 5.46 6.38 -8.80
N THR A 185 6.61 6.14 -8.23
CA THR A 185 7.90 6.72 -8.67
C THR A 185 8.98 5.67 -8.68
#